data_aca45518c0fd1491d86ab17eb68eca0a
#
_entry.id   aca45518c0fd1491d86ab17eb68eca0a
#
_cell.length_a   1.000
_cell.length_b   1.000
_cell.length_c   1.000
_cell.angle_alpha   90.00
_cell.angle_beta   90.00
_cell.angle_gamma   90.00
#
_symmetry.space_group_name_H-M   'P 1'
#
loop_
_entity.id
_entity.type
_entity.pdbx_description
1 polymer ?
#
loop_
_entity_poly.entity_id
_entity_poly.type
_entity_poly.pdbx_seq_one_letter_code
_entity_poly.pdbx_strand_id
1 'polypeptide(L)'
;MIETLQQSPGIHRVEAQLLVHEAGVVARPFLEQGFQRHPRLFMVFPLDSMPRPLPPLDPEIEIRRWAEHDYQPAAALITSAYRGHVDSEINDQYRTLSGSLRFLNNIVRFPGCGTFDPEGSFVAVHKRARSLIGLILCSRVRQDVGHVTQVCVLPDYRSHGLGELLIAATAGNLRQRNFSILSLTVTEANARAVTLYQRLGFDIKRVFDAFVWEG
;
A
#
# COMPACT_ATOMS: atom_id res chain seq x y z
N MET A 1 6.42 -14.69 -24.87
CA MET A 1 6.87 -14.35 -23.50
C MET A 1 5.85 -14.80 -22.43
N ILE A 2 4.57 -14.41 -22.49
CA ILE A 2 3.56 -14.84 -21.51
C ILE A 2 3.44 -16.38 -21.50
N GLU A 3 3.16 -16.99 -22.66
CA GLU A 3 3.08 -18.45 -22.81
C GLU A 3 4.34 -19.17 -22.33
N THR A 4 5.52 -18.62 -22.59
CA THR A 4 6.78 -19.19 -22.15
C THR A 4 6.86 -19.23 -20.61
N LEU A 5 6.40 -18.18 -19.93
CA LEU A 5 6.36 -18.14 -18.47
C LEU A 5 5.36 -19.16 -17.91
N GLN A 6 4.17 -19.25 -18.50
CA GLN A 6 3.12 -20.20 -18.06
C GLN A 6 3.52 -21.67 -18.26
N GLN A 7 4.34 -21.96 -19.29
CA GLN A 7 4.83 -23.30 -19.59
C GLN A 7 6.13 -23.66 -18.86
N SER A 8 6.74 -22.70 -18.14
CA SER A 8 7.99 -22.97 -17.42
C SER A 8 7.75 -23.82 -16.17
N PRO A 9 8.50 -24.93 -16.00
CA PRO A 9 8.34 -25.78 -14.83
C PRO A 9 8.53 -25.02 -13.52
N GLY A 10 7.60 -25.22 -12.58
CA GLY A 10 7.67 -24.59 -11.24
C GLY A 10 7.15 -23.16 -11.18
N ILE A 11 6.68 -22.58 -12.28
CA ILE A 11 5.95 -21.31 -12.28
C ILE A 11 4.45 -21.61 -12.16
N HIS A 12 3.89 -21.30 -11.00
CA HIS A 12 2.45 -21.45 -10.72
C HIS A 12 1.71 -20.12 -10.65
N ARG A 13 2.44 -19.00 -10.74
CA ARG A 13 1.86 -17.68 -10.69
C ARG A 13 2.69 -16.67 -11.48
N VAL A 14 2.01 -15.82 -12.24
CA VAL A 14 2.60 -14.68 -12.96
C VAL A 14 1.81 -13.43 -12.63
N GLU A 15 2.50 -12.39 -12.18
CA GLU A 15 1.93 -11.06 -11.90
C GLU A 15 2.55 -10.02 -12.84
N ALA A 16 1.73 -9.12 -13.37
CA ALA A 16 2.20 -8.00 -14.16
C ALA A 16 1.45 -6.72 -13.76
N GLN A 17 2.18 -5.61 -13.61
CA GLN A 17 1.60 -4.29 -13.37
C GLN A 17 2.07 -3.32 -14.45
N LEU A 18 1.15 -2.80 -15.23
CA LEU A 18 1.45 -2.07 -16.45
C LEU A 18 1.32 -0.55 -16.23
N LEU A 19 2.13 -0.01 -15.32
CA LEU A 19 2.07 1.39 -14.87
C LEU A 19 2.21 2.44 -15.98
N VAL A 20 2.87 2.10 -17.10
CA VAL A 20 3.12 3.02 -18.21
C VAL A 20 2.01 3.03 -19.26
N HIS A 21 1.09 2.07 -19.19
CA HIS A 21 -0.05 1.95 -20.11
C HIS A 21 -1.35 2.36 -19.41
N GLU A 22 -2.26 2.99 -20.14
CA GLU A 22 -3.61 3.21 -19.65
C GLU A 22 -4.38 1.89 -19.59
N ALA A 23 -5.32 1.84 -18.65
CA ALA A 23 -6.15 0.65 -18.42
C ALA A 23 -6.88 0.22 -19.69
N GLY A 24 -6.82 -1.07 -20.00
CA GLY A 24 -7.47 -1.70 -21.14
C GLY A 24 -6.66 -1.70 -22.43
N VAL A 25 -5.69 -0.80 -22.62
CA VAL A 25 -4.96 -0.66 -23.89
C VAL A 25 -4.21 -1.93 -24.31
N VAL A 26 -3.61 -2.62 -23.34
CA VAL A 26 -2.83 -3.85 -23.57
C VAL A 26 -3.46 -5.07 -22.89
N ALA A 27 -4.75 -5.02 -22.56
CA ALA A 27 -5.40 -6.06 -21.77
C ALA A 27 -5.62 -7.36 -22.55
N ARG A 28 -5.91 -7.25 -23.87
CA ARG A 28 -6.32 -8.38 -24.69
C ARG A 28 -5.38 -9.59 -24.64
N PRO A 29 -4.05 -9.46 -24.86
CA PRO A 29 -3.15 -10.60 -24.84
C PRO A 29 -3.05 -11.28 -23.48
N PHE A 30 -3.28 -10.56 -22.37
CA PHE A 30 -3.34 -11.16 -21.04
C PHE A 30 -4.64 -11.94 -20.81
N LEU A 31 -5.78 -11.36 -21.20
CA LEU A 31 -7.08 -12.00 -21.06
C LEU A 31 -7.20 -13.28 -21.91
N GLU A 32 -6.67 -13.28 -23.14
CA GLU A 32 -6.63 -14.45 -24.02
C GLU A 32 -5.75 -15.58 -23.43
N GLN A 33 -4.81 -15.26 -22.56
CA GLN A 33 -3.95 -16.22 -21.84
C GLN A 33 -4.47 -16.55 -20.43
N GLY A 34 -5.71 -16.21 -20.11
CA GLY A 34 -6.36 -16.58 -18.86
C GLY A 34 -5.96 -15.76 -17.64
N PHE A 35 -5.33 -14.59 -17.81
CA PHE A 35 -5.06 -13.69 -16.69
C PHE A 35 -6.33 -13.00 -16.20
N GLN A 36 -6.43 -12.84 -14.90
CA GLN A 36 -7.41 -11.98 -14.27
C GLN A 36 -6.91 -10.53 -14.27
N ARG A 37 -7.79 -9.60 -14.63
CA ARG A 37 -7.50 -8.17 -14.69
C ARG A 37 -7.95 -7.46 -13.42
N HIS A 38 -7.07 -6.65 -12.84
CA HIS A 38 -7.34 -5.84 -11.65
C HIS A 38 -6.96 -4.38 -11.94
N PRO A 39 -7.94 -3.50 -12.23
CA PRO A 39 -7.67 -2.07 -12.40
C PRO A 39 -7.11 -1.45 -11.11
N ARG A 40 -6.08 -0.60 -11.28
CA ARG A 40 -5.37 0.10 -10.21
C ARG A 40 -5.47 1.59 -10.43
N LEU A 41 -5.71 2.33 -9.35
CA LEU A 41 -5.77 3.79 -9.36
C LEU A 41 -4.47 4.34 -8.78
N PHE A 42 -3.73 5.12 -9.57
CA PHE A 42 -2.66 5.96 -9.06
C PHE A 42 -3.24 7.29 -8.63
N MET A 43 -3.14 7.59 -7.34
CA MET A 43 -3.73 8.77 -6.73
C MET A 43 -2.65 9.68 -6.15
N VAL A 44 -2.92 10.98 -6.14
CA VAL A 44 -1.99 12.03 -5.73
C VAL A 44 -2.68 13.03 -4.82
N PHE A 45 -1.99 13.46 -3.77
CA PHE A 45 -2.43 14.47 -2.83
C PHE A 45 -1.38 15.59 -2.72
N PRO A 46 -1.73 16.86 -3.05
CA PRO A 46 -0.88 18.02 -2.80
C PRO A 46 -0.78 18.32 -1.30
N LEU A 47 0.44 18.36 -0.76
CA LEU A 47 0.68 18.48 0.69
C LEU A 47 0.41 19.90 1.24
N ASP A 48 0.28 20.90 0.39
CA ASP A 48 -0.16 22.27 0.75
C ASP A 48 -1.66 22.34 1.04
N SER A 49 -2.43 21.40 0.51
CA SER A 49 -3.89 21.34 0.61
C SER A 49 -4.41 20.67 1.89
N MET A 50 -3.58 20.44 2.89
CA MET A 50 -4.02 19.78 4.13
C MET A 50 -5.11 20.58 4.85
N PRO A 51 -6.33 20.09 4.85
CA PRO A 51 -7.39 20.65 5.67
C PRO A 51 -8.28 19.56 6.24
N ARG A 52 -8.55 19.58 7.43
CA ARG A 52 -9.74 19.03 8.13
C ARG A 52 -9.36 18.69 9.54
N PRO A 53 -10.24 18.89 10.50
CA PRO A 53 -10.08 18.31 11.82
C PRO A 53 -9.96 16.79 11.67
N LEU A 54 -8.86 16.25 12.17
CA LEU A 54 -8.63 14.81 12.21
C LEU A 54 -9.58 14.17 13.23
N PRO A 55 -9.96 12.91 13.03
CA PRO A 55 -10.69 12.16 14.03
C PRO A 55 -9.89 12.10 15.34
N PRO A 56 -10.54 12.08 16.50
CA PRO A 56 -9.83 11.91 17.76
C PRO A 56 -9.13 10.54 17.77
N LEU A 57 -7.90 10.54 18.26
CA LEU A 57 -7.17 9.30 18.51
C LEU A 57 -7.66 8.69 19.84
N ASP A 58 -7.96 7.38 19.82
CA ASP A 58 -8.24 6.62 21.02
C ASP A 58 -7.05 6.74 22.00
N PRO A 59 -7.27 7.10 23.28
CA PRO A 59 -6.20 7.21 24.29
C PRO A 59 -5.37 5.93 24.49
N GLU A 60 -5.93 4.76 24.20
CA GLU A 60 -5.23 3.47 24.25
C GLU A 60 -4.33 3.20 23.05
N ILE A 61 -4.39 4.05 22.03
CA ILE A 61 -3.58 3.93 20.82
C ILE A 61 -2.48 5.00 20.81
N GLU A 62 -1.31 4.62 20.37
CA GLU A 62 -0.19 5.52 20.09
C GLU A 62 0.17 5.42 18.59
N ILE A 63 0.35 6.57 17.96
CA ILE A 63 0.96 6.64 16.63
C ILE A 63 2.37 7.17 16.79
N ARG A 64 3.36 6.36 16.40
CA ARG A 64 4.77 6.72 16.46
C ARG A 64 5.50 6.40 15.15
N ARG A 65 6.68 6.95 14.96
CA ARG A 65 7.54 6.64 13.82
C ARG A 65 7.91 5.17 13.77
N TRP A 66 8.10 4.68 12.56
CA TRP A 66 8.68 3.37 12.29
C TRP A 66 10.06 3.24 12.94
N ALA A 67 10.38 2.06 13.44
CA ALA A 67 11.69 1.70 13.94
C ALA A 67 12.04 0.28 13.47
N GLU A 68 13.34 -0.05 13.41
CA GLU A 68 13.83 -1.34 12.91
C GLU A 68 13.21 -2.54 13.64
N HIS A 69 12.94 -2.41 14.93
CA HIS A 69 12.30 -3.47 15.72
C HIS A 69 10.84 -3.74 15.33
N ASP A 70 10.22 -2.87 14.52
CA ASP A 70 8.86 -3.08 14.03
C ASP A 70 8.80 -4.05 12.84
N TYR A 71 9.93 -4.42 12.26
CA TYR A 71 10.00 -5.20 11.02
C TYR A 71 9.24 -6.53 11.11
N GLN A 72 9.51 -7.34 12.13
CA GLN A 72 8.82 -8.62 12.34
C GLN A 72 7.35 -8.45 12.73
N PRO A 73 6.98 -7.58 13.69
CA PRO A 73 5.58 -7.29 14.00
C PRO A 73 4.79 -6.75 12.80
N ALA A 74 5.40 -5.92 11.96
CA ALA A 74 4.76 -5.38 10.76
C ALA A 74 4.43 -6.48 9.73
N ALA A 75 5.31 -7.47 9.53
CA ALA A 75 5.01 -8.60 8.65
C ALA A 75 3.79 -9.38 9.15
N ALA A 76 3.72 -9.66 10.45
CA ALA A 76 2.57 -10.33 11.06
C ALA A 76 1.28 -9.51 10.92
N LEU A 77 1.37 -8.19 11.11
CA LEU A 77 0.27 -7.25 10.91
C LEU A 77 -0.24 -7.28 9.47
N ILE A 78 0.67 -7.19 8.47
CA ILE A 78 0.32 -7.23 7.04
C ILE A 78 -0.41 -8.55 6.73
N THR A 79 0.17 -9.70 7.09
CA THR A 79 -0.44 -11.00 6.85
C THR A 79 -1.86 -11.08 7.44
N SER A 80 -2.06 -10.56 8.64
CA SER A 80 -3.37 -10.57 9.31
C SER A 80 -4.35 -9.58 8.67
N ALA A 81 -3.89 -8.39 8.32
CA ALA A 81 -4.73 -7.34 7.72
C ALA A 81 -5.23 -7.70 6.32
N TYR A 82 -4.46 -8.49 5.56
CA TYR A 82 -4.81 -8.86 4.18
C TYR A 82 -5.45 -10.24 4.04
N ARG A 83 -5.74 -10.93 5.14
CA ARG A 83 -6.45 -12.22 5.09
C ARG A 83 -7.84 -12.04 4.48
N GLY A 84 -8.08 -12.69 3.32
CA GLY A 84 -9.34 -12.57 2.59
C GLY A 84 -9.58 -11.20 1.94
N HIS A 85 -8.53 -10.42 1.75
CA HIS A 85 -8.62 -9.10 1.14
C HIS A 85 -8.30 -9.18 -0.38
N VAL A 86 -8.99 -8.37 -1.20
CA VAL A 86 -8.80 -8.34 -2.65
C VAL A 86 -7.34 -8.11 -3.08
N ASP A 87 -6.58 -7.31 -2.35
CA ASP A 87 -5.18 -7.06 -2.67
C ASP A 87 -4.29 -8.30 -2.46
N SER A 88 -4.72 -9.32 -1.68
CA SER A 88 -4.01 -10.60 -1.55
C SER A 88 -4.19 -11.52 -2.76
N GLU A 89 -5.15 -11.22 -3.63
CA GLU A 89 -5.30 -11.88 -4.93
C GLU A 89 -4.30 -11.34 -5.95
N ILE A 90 -3.93 -10.06 -5.82
CA ILE A 90 -2.99 -9.36 -6.72
C ILE A 90 -1.54 -9.58 -6.28
N ASN A 91 -1.27 -9.58 -4.97
CA ASN A 91 0.07 -9.78 -4.42
C ASN A 91 0.03 -10.94 -3.40
N ASP A 92 0.54 -12.08 -3.79
CA ASP A 92 0.56 -13.31 -2.98
C ASP A 92 1.45 -13.19 -1.74
N GLN A 93 2.39 -12.24 -1.72
CA GLN A 93 3.26 -12.00 -0.56
C GLN A 93 2.47 -11.63 0.70
N TYR A 94 1.23 -11.13 0.56
CA TYR A 94 0.36 -10.85 1.71
C TYR A 94 -0.27 -12.09 2.34
N ARG A 95 -0.26 -13.24 1.64
CA ARG A 95 -0.96 -14.47 2.07
C ARG A 95 -0.25 -15.18 3.22
N THR A 96 1.07 -14.99 3.36
CA THR A 96 1.88 -15.69 4.36
C THR A 96 2.83 -14.76 5.09
N LEU A 97 3.25 -15.15 6.31
CA LEU A 97 4.24 -14.40 7.08
C LEU A 97 5.58 -14.28 6.33
N SER A 98 6.05 -15.36 5.73
CA SER A 98 7.28 -15.35 4.93
C SER A 98 7.17 -14.47 3.69
N GLY A 99 6.00 -14.44 3.05
CA GLY A 99 5.68 -13.54 1.96
C GLY A 99 5.72 -12.07 2.40
N SER A 100 5.03 -11.75 3.51
CA SER A 100 5.02 -10.39 4.07
C SER A 100 6.40 -9.93 4.51
N LEU A 101 7.26 -10.83 5.01
CA LEU A 101 8.66 -10.51 5.30
C LEU A 101 9.45 -10.19 4.02
N ARG A 102 9.27 -10.97 2.93
CA ARG A 102 9.89 -10.65 1.62
C ARG A 102 9.41 -9.31 1.08
N PHE A 103 8.09 -9.06 1.17
CA PHE A 103 7.51 -7.79 0.76
C PHE A 103 8.12 -6.59 1.51
N LEU A 104 8.22 -6.67 2.84
CA LEU A 104 8.87 -5.64 3.65
C LEU A 104 10.35 -5.49 3.30
N ASN A 105 11.07 -6.59 3.07
CA ASN A 105 12.45 -6.55 2.66
C ASN A 105 12.63 -5.78 1.33
N ASN A 106 11.71 -6.00 0.38
CA ASN A 106 11.74 -5.29 -0.90
C ASN A 106 11.45 -3.79 -0.74
N ILE A 107 10.62 -3.39 0.22
CA ILE A 107 10.32 -1.97 0.48
C ILE A 107 11.47 -1.30 1.25
N VAL A 108 11.90 -1.92 2.35
CA VAL A 108 12.79 -1.27 3.33
C VAL A 108 14.25 -1.31 2.90
N ARG A 109 14.68 -2.37 2.21
CA ARG A 109 16.10 -2.60 1.88
C ARG A 109 16.44 -2.46 0.40
N PHE A 110 15.46 -2.62 -0.49
CA PHE A 110 15.69 -2.53 -1.94
C PHE A 110 14.84 -1.42 -2.53
N PRO A 111 15.43 -0.47 -3.29
CA PRO A 111 14.71 0.72 -3.77
C PRO A 111 13.81 0.44 -5.00
N GLY A 112 13.07 -0.66 -5.02
CA GLY A 112 12.19 -1.02 -6.14
C GLY A 112 11.04 -0.02 -6.36
N CYS A 113 10.54 0.58 -5.26
CA CYS A 113 9.48 1.60 -5.29
C CYS A 113 9.95 2.94 -4.70
N GLY A 114 11.21 3.34 -4.97
CA GLY A 114 11.85 4.49 -4.36
C GLY A 114 12.63 4.15 -3.10
N THR A 115 13.31 5.13 -2.50
CA THR A 115 14.08 4.95 -1.26
C THR A 115 13.14 4.98 -0.06
N PHE A 116 13.16 3.94 0.75
CA PHE A 116 12.36 3.88 1.99
C PHE A 116 12.64 5.09 2.88
N ASP A 117 11.57 5.69 3.39
CA ASP A 117 11.62 6.87 4.25
C ASP A 117 11.10 6.53 5.66
N PRO A 118 11.99 6.16 6.60
CA PRO A 118 11.58 5.80 7.96
C PRO A 118 10.99 6.98 8.72
N GLU A 119 11.36 8.22 8.40
CA GLU A 119 10.79 9.41 9.04
C GLU A 119 9.35 9.69 8.60
N GLY A 120 9.02 9.38 7.34
CA GLY A 120 7.67 9.47 6.77
C GLY A 120 6.81 8.24 7.02
N SER A 121 7.34 7.22 7.70
CA SER A 121 6.66 5.97 8.00
C SER A 121 6.24 5.90 9.46
N PHE A 122 5.01 5.41 9.72
CA PHE A 122 4.45 5.38 11.06
C PHE A 122 3.79 4.03 11.36
N VAL A 123 3.72 3.71 12.65
CA VAL A 123 2.99 2.57 13.19
C VAL A 123 1.98 3.02 14.23
N ALA A 124 0.86 2.33 14.31
CA ALA A 124 -0.12 2.47 15.37
C ALA A 124 0.00 1.28 16.31
N VAL A 125 0.16 1.57 17.61
CA VAL A 125 0.40 0.60 18.67
C VAL A 125 -0.74 0.66 19.67
N HIS A 126 -1.32 -0.48 20.03
CA HIS A 126 -2.21 -0.58 21.17
C HIS A 126 -1.38 -0.65 22.46
N LYS A 127 -1.46 0.38 23.31
CA LYS A 127 -0.56 0.59 24.46
C LYS A 127 -0.55 -0.57 25.46
N ARG A 128 -1.73 -1.08 25.85
CA ARG A 128 -1.83 -2.19 26.81
C ARG A 128 -1.33 -3.51 26.23
N ALA A 129 -1.71 -3.82 25.00
CA ALA A 129 -1.31 -5.06 24.34
C ALA A 129 0.13 -5.01 23.81
N ARG A 130 0.74 -3.81 23.71
CA ARG A 130 2.07 -3.58 23.12
C ARG A 130 2.21 -4.20 21.73
N SER A 131 1.13 -4.20 20.96
CA SER A 131 1.05 -4.81 19.63
C SER A 131 0.77 -3.79 18.55
N LEU A 132 1.31 -4.00 17.35
CA LEU A 132 0.98 -3.19 16.19
C LEU A 132 -0.45 -3.51 15.74
N ILE A 133 -1.23 -2.47 15.50
CA ILE A 133 -2.62 -2.55 15.02
C ILE A 133 -2.83 -1.85 13.68
N GLY A 134 -1.84 -1.08 13.24
CA GLY A 134 -1.82 -0.42 11.95
C GLY A 134 -0.43 0.06 11.59
N LEU A 135 -0.18 0.28 10.31
CA LEU A 135 1.04 0.89 9.81
C LEU A 135 0.81 1.67 8.52
N ILE A 136 1.71 2.60 8.25
CA ILE A 136 1.91 3.23 6.96
C ILE A 136 3.41 3.29 6.67
N LEU A 137 3.81 2.82 5.48
CA LEU A 137 5.18 2.86 4.99
C LEU A 137 5.24 3.81 3.80
N CYS A 138 6.23 4.66 3.79
CA CYS A 138 6.45 5.67 2.77
C CYS A 138 7.84 5.50 2.16
N SER A 139 7.94 5.71 0.86
CA SER A 139 9.21 5.81 0.13
C SER A 139 9.31 7.15 -0.59
N ARG A 140 10.50 7.69 -0.67
CA ARG A 140 10.80 8.86 -1.50
C ARG A 140 11.04 8.40 -2.94
N VAL A 141 10.15 8.76 -3.85
CA VAL A 141 10.23 8.40 -5.28
C VAL A 141 10.83 9.50 -6.14
N ARG A 142 10.79 10.75 -5.65
CA ARG A 142 11.48 11.94 -6.19
C ARG A 142 11.90 12.83 -5.04
N GLN A 143 12.66 13.89 -5.35
CA GLN A 143 13.18 14.80 -4.34
C GLN A 143 12.09 15.35 -3.41
N ASP A 144 10.91 15.63 -3.95
CA ASP A 144 9.76 16.26 -3.28
C ASP A 144 8.48 15.42 -3.30
N VAL A 145 8.58 14.13 -3.67
CA VAL A 145 7.42 13.22 -3.77
C VAL A 145 7.59 12.01 -2.87
N GLY A 146 6.70 11.90 -1.88
CA GLY A 146 6.50 10.69 -1.09
C GLY A 146 5.50 9.74 -1.76
N HIS A 147 5.70 8.44 -1.62
CA HIS A 147 4.78 7.42 -2.08
C HIS A 147 4.44 6.47 -0.95
N VAL A 148 3.16 6.31 -0.65
CA VAL A 148 2.70 5.29 0.29
C VAL A 148 2.85 3.92 -0.37
N THR A 149 3.86 3.17 0.05
CA THR A 149 4.12 1.82 -0.44
C THR A 149 3.24 0.79 0.24
N GLN A 150 2.80 1.07 1.46
CA GLN A 150 1.91 0.22 2.24
C GLN A 150 1.13 1.03 3.27
N VAL A 151 -0.16 0.75 3.43
CA VAL A 151 -0.97 1.19 4.55
C VAL A 151 -1.99 0.11 4.89
N CYS A 152 -2.02 -0.32 6.14
CA CYS A 152 -3.01 -1.27 6.60
C CYS A 152 -3.34 -1.09 8.09
N VAL A 153 -4.55 -1.53 8.46
CA VAL A 153 -5.07 -1.54 9.83
C VAL A 153 -5.73 -2.90 10.05
N LEU A 154 -5.50 -3.50 11.21
CA LEU A 154 -6.18 -4.76 11.59
C LEU A 154 -7.70 -4.62 11.49
N PRO A 155 -8.43 -5.68 11.08
CA PRO A 155 -9.87 -5.64 10.89
C PRO A 155 -10.63 -5.03 12.08
N ASP A 156 -10.30 -5.42 13.29
CA ASP A 156 -10.98 -4.99 14.54
C ASP A 156 -10.80 -3.49 14.85
N TYR A 157 -9.80 -2.85 14.25
CA TYR A 157 -9.50 -1.42 14.43
C TYR A 157 -9.89 -0.56 13.23
N ARG A 158 -10.54 -1.15 12.22
CA ARG A 158 -11.04 -0.41 11.05
C ARG A 158 -12.28 0.40 11.41
N SER A 159 -12.61 1.41 10.60
CA SER A 159 -13.77 2.32 10.77
C SER A 159 -13.68 3.30 11.95
N HIS A 160 -12.57 3.35 12.68
CA HIS A 160 -12.33 4.26 13.79
C HIS A 160 -11.36 5.41 13.43
N GLY A 161 -11.20 5.70 12.14
CA GLY A 161 -10.34 6.81 11.66
C GLY A 161 -8.84 6.52 11.67
N LEU A 162 -8.38 5.34 12.13
CA LEU A 162 -6.95 5.06 12.29
C LEU A 162 -6.15 5.14 10.98
N GLY A 163 -6.72 4.68 9.86
CA GLY A 163 -6.07 4.82 8.54
C GLY A 163 -5.92 6.27 8.12
N GLU A 164 -6.91 7.13 8.42
CA GLU A 164 -6.85 8.57 8.18
C GLU A 164 -5.75 9.24 9.01
N LEU A 165 -5.66 8.89 10.30
CA LEU A 165 -4.62 9.40 11.20
C LEU A 165 -3.20 9.00 10.75
N LEU A 166 -3.00 7.77 10.28
CA LEU A 166 -1.72 7.32 9.75
C LEU A 166 -1.32 8.10 8.48
N ILE A 167 -2.26 8.30 7.55
CA ILE A 167 -2.02 9.11 6.35
C ILE A 167 -1.70 10.56 6.73
N ALA A 168 -2.43 11.13 7.68
CA ALA A 168 -2.20 12.50 8.14
C ALA A 168 -0.84 12.66 8.82
N ALA A 169 -0.40 11.67 9.61
CA ALA A 169 0.94 11.67 10.23
C ALA A 169 2.04 11.69 9.16
N THR A 170 1.93 10.84 8.14
CA THR A 170 2.87 10.80 7.00
C THR A 170 2.84 12.12 6.23
N ALA A 171 1.66 12.61 5.84
CA ALA A 171 1.51 13.85 5.09
C ALA A 171 2.05 15.06 5.86
N GLY A 172 1.76 15.16 7.16
CA GLY A 172 2.27 16.22 8.03
C GLY A 172 3.79 16.20 8.16
N ASN A 173 4.41 15.02 8.32
CA ASN A 173 5.85 14.87 8.38
C ASN A 173 6.52 15.27 7.04
N LEU A 174 6.01 14.77 5.92
CA LEU A 174 6.54 15.09 4.60
C LEU A 174 6.43 16.59 4.30
N ARG A 175 5.30 17.22 4.64
CA ARG A 175 5.11 18.69 4.48
C ARG A 175 6.14 19.47 5.29
N GLN A 176 6.39 19.11 6.55
CA GLN A 176 7.42 19.76 7.39
C GLN A 176 8.82 19.64 6.79
N ARG A 177 9.07 18.62 5.98
CA ARG A 177 10.33 18.36 5.28
C ARG A 177 10.33 18.91 3.83
N ASN A 178 9.38 19.80 3.49
CA ASN A 178 9.25 20.45 2.19
C ASN A 178 8.99 19.49 1.01
N PHE A 179 8.32 18.38 1.24
CA PHE A 179 7.74 17.58 0.16
C PHE A 179 6.48 18.29 -0.36
N SER A 180 6.24 18.18 -1.66
CA SER A 180 5.11 18.81 -2.34
C SER A 180 3.93 17.86 -2.51
N ILE A 181 4.20 16.56 -2.66
CA ILE A 181 3.22 15.56 -3.07
C ILE A 181 3.34 14.29 -2.23
N LEU A 182 2.18 13.74 -1.86
CA LEU A 182 2.03 12.36 -1.41
C LEU A 182 1.23 11.58 -2.46
N SER A 183 1.73 10.45 -2.90
CA SER A 183 1.07 9.56 -3.86
C SER A 183 0.82 8.18 -3.28
N LEU A 184 -0.10 7.45 -3.88
CA LEU A 184 -0.37 6.04 -3.57
C LEU A 184 -0.95 5.31 -4.78
N THR A 185 -0.97 3.98 -4.69
CA THR A 185 -1.69 3.13 -5.63
C THR A 185 -2.68 2.26 -4.86
N VAL A 186 -3.91 2.17 -5.35
CA VAL A 186 -4.97 1.36 -4.74
C VAL A 186 -5.69 0.54 -5.81
N THR A 187 -6.15 -0.66 -5.46
CA THR A 187 -7.02 -1.46 -6.33
C THR A 187 -8.39 -0.80 -6.42
N GLU A 188 -8.92 -0.62 -7.64
CA GLU A 188 -10.22 0.03 -7.85
C GLU A 188 -11.35 -0.69 -7.10
N ALA A 189 -11.32 -2.03 -7.07
CA ALA A 189 -12.28 -2.85 -6.32
C ALA A 189 -12.22 -2.67 -4.80
N ASN A 190 -11.15 -2.05 -4.25
CA ASN A 190 -11.08 -1.68 -2.83
C ASN A 190 -11.83 -0.36 -2.59
N ALA A 191 -13.15 -0.38 -2.80
CA ALA A 191 -14.02 0.80 -2.75
C ALA A 191 -13.91 1.58 -1.42
N ARG A 192 -13.69 0.86 -0.30
CA ARG A 192 -13.52 1.49 1.02
C ARG A 192 -12.27 2.35 1.09
N ALA A 193 -11.16 1.87 0.59
CA ALA A 193 -9.90 2.62 0.57
C ALA A 193 -9.98 3.78 -0.44
N VAL A 194 -10.55 3.54 -1.62
CA VAL A 194 -10.78 4.59 -2.64
C VAL A 194 -11.60 5.74 -2.05
N THR A 195 -12.73 5.44 -1.41
CA THR A 195 -13.59 6.46 -0.76
C THR A 195 -12.82 7.22 0.33
N LEU A 196 -12.00 6.53 1.13
CA LEU A 196 -11.17 7.19 2.15
C LEU A 196 -10.20 8.18 1.50
N TYR A 197 -9.45 7.76 0.48
CA TYR A 197 -8.45 8.62 -0.16
C TYR A 197 -9.09 9.82 -0.87
N GLN A 198 -10.20 9.63 -1.58
CA GLN A 198 -10.95 10.72 -2.20
C GLN A 198 -11.46 11.72 -1.15
N ARG A 199 -11.99 11.24 -0.03
CA ARG A 199 -12.42 12.10 1.09
C ARG A 199 -11.27 12.89 1.69
N LEU A 200 -10.06 12.33 1.71
CA LEU A 200 -8.85 13.01 2.16
C LEU A 200 -8.31 14.03 1.15
N GLY A 201 -8.83 14.06 -0.07
CA GLY A 201 -8.43 14.98 -1.13
C GLY A 201 -7.40 14.41 -2.11
N PHE A 202 -7.24 13.08 -2.13
CA PHE A 202 -6.46 12.44 -3.19
C PHE A 202 -7.24 12.43 -4.50
N ASP A 203 -6.62 12.88 -5.58
CA ASP A 203 -7.13 12.84 -6.95
C ASP A 203 -6.58 11.63 -7.70
N ILE A 204 -7.44 10.99 -8.50
CA ILE A 204 -7.00 9.95 -9.44
C ILE A 204 -6.26 10.63 -10.60
N LYS A 205 -5.00 10.30 -10.80
CA LYS A 205 -4.18 10.83 -11.91
C LYS A 205 -4.01 9.84 -13.04
N ARG A 206 -4.11 8.54 -12.75
CA ARG A 206 -3.99 7.50 -13.76
C ARG A 206 -4.73 6.25 -13.31
N VAL A 207 -5.28 5.53 -14.28
CA VAL A 207 -5.78 4.16 -14.12
C VAL A 207 -4.91 3.26 -14.98
N PHE A 208 -4.43 2.15 -14.40
CA PHE A 208 -3.63 1.14 -15.10
C PHE A 208 -4.04 -0.26 -14.66
N ASP A 209 -3.61 -1.28 -15.39
CA ASP A 209 -3.99 -2.65 -15.09
C ASP A 209 -2.88 -3.41 -14.38
N ALA A 210 -3.27 -4.18 -13.38
CA ALA A 210 -2.54 -5.34 -12.89
C ALA A 210 -3.20 -6.61 -13.45
N PHE A 211 -2.39 -7.59 -13.78
CA PHE A 211 -2.83 -8.89 -14.28
C PHE A 211 -2.22 -9.99 -13.43
N VAL A 212 -3.02 -11.00 -13.11
CA VAL A 212 -2.61 -12.16 -12.33
C VAL A 212 -3.06 -13.42 -13.04
N TRP A 213 -2.14 -14.35 -13.19
CA TRP A 213 -2.41 -15.71 -13.64
C TRP A 213 -1.94 -16.68 -12.56
N GLU A 214 -2.77 -17.66 -12.24
CA GLU A 214 -2.47 -18.80 -11.36
C GLU A 214 -2.76 -20.09 -12.16
N GLY A 215 -1.76 -20.99 -12.26
CA GLY A 215 -1.81 -22.27 -12.96
C GLY A 215 -1.78 -23.45 -12.03
#